data_49d49797f98d7c2c13d2a3f861a657e1
#
_entry.id   49d49797f98d7c2c13d2a3f861a657e1
#
_cell.length_a   1.000
_cell.length_b   1.000
_cell.length_c   1.000
_cell.angle_alpha   90.00
_cell.angle_beta   90.00
_cell.angle_gamma   90.00
#
_symmetry.space_group_name_H-M   'P 1'
#
loop_
_entity.id
_entity.type
_entity.pdbx_description
1 polymer ?
#
loop_
_entity_poly.entity_id
_entity_poly.type
_entity_poly.pdbx_seq_one_letter_code
_entity_poly.pdbx_strand_id
1 'polypeptide(L)'
;MKQTLKNMRIRKWMRVLFAAVLMTALGAQTALASTDYVKSISITLDVAPVPGEDLPDLDYGYMGDPGREVRIPSNERYEIVSAEWGSKIDEAKLGGTYTIKITLETLNDYRFSSSYSSSKVTVRGGDFVSAKRQGSGKLLVTVKTDPAEGSLDEPEEVYWSSGKYTSSKFGYADWEKVEDAAYDVYLYRGSKTVKKVTDLHPSSYNFYPYMTSEGTYTFRVRAVPADDSVSKYAKKSDWVTSDELYVDEDEVSDGSGQD
;
A
#
# COMPACT_ATOMS: atom_id res chain seq x y z
N MET A 1 21.27 86.57 42.78
CA MET A 1 21.36 85.24 43.32
C MET A 1 20.14 84.28 43.04
N LYS A 2 18.92 84.84 42.76
CA LYS A 2 17.71 84.03 42.50
C LYS A 2 17.61 83.42 41.04
N GLN A 3 18.23 84.02 40.04
CA GLN A 3 18.15 83.63 38.63
C GLN A 3 19.05 82.41 38.32
N THR A 4 20.21 82.21 39.00
CA THR A 4 21.11 81.12 38.78
C THR A 4 20.58 79.78 39.26
N LEU A 5 19.78 79.73 40.32
CA LEU A 5 19.14 78.55 40.84
C LEU A 5 17.98 78.01 39.96
N LYS A 6 17.25 78.92 39.25
CA LYS A 6 16.19 78.51 38.35
C LYS A 6 16.70 77.83 37.11
N ASN A 7 17.81 78.25 36.54
CA ASN A 7 18.41 77.69 35.35
C ASN A 7 19.11 76.35 35.67
N MET A 8 19.59 76.15 36.88
CA MET A 8 20.20 74.87 37.29
C MET A 8 19.16 73.77 37.52
N ARG A 9 17.93 74.10 37.97
CA ARG A 9 16.81 73.14 38.08
C ARG A 9 16.24 72.73 36.72
N ILE A 10 16.12 73.66 35.78
CA ILE A 10 15.63 73.35 34.42
C ILE A 10 16.61 72.46 33.68
N ARG A 11 17.94 72.62 33.82
CA ARG A 11 18.95 71.76 33.20
C ARG A 11 18.96 70.33 33.80
N LYS A 12 18.69 70.18 35.09
CA LYS A 12 18.56 68.85 35.73
C LYS A 12 17.32 68.10 35.24
N TRP A 13 16.19 68.81 35.10
CA TRP A 13 14.96 68.17 34.59
C TRP A 13 15.05 67.80 33.12
N MET A 14 15.70 68.60 32.29
CA MET A 14 15.94 68.26 30.88
C MET A 14 16.86 67.04 30.70
N ARG A 15 17.84 66.86 31.58
CA ARG A 15 18.70 65.64 31.55
C ARG A 15 17.98 64.39 32.01
N VAL A 16 17.06 64.46 32.93
CA VAL A 16 16.22 63.37 33.39
C VAL A 16 15.18 62.98 32.31
N LEU A 17 14.56 63.97 31.65
CA LEU A 17 13.65 63.75 30.52
C LEU A 17 14.34 63.08 29.30
N PHE A 18 15.58 63.51 28.98
CA PHE A 18 16.35 62.91 27.90
C PHE A 18 16.80 61.46 28.22
N ALA A 19 17.11 61.18 29.47
CA ALA A 19 17.45 59.80 29.90
C ALA A 19 16.22 58.88 29.92
N ALA A 20 15.03 59.40 30.26
CA ALA A 20 13.78 58.64 30.24
C ALA A 20 13.30 58.38 28.83
N VAL A 21 13.47 59.27 27.85
CA VAL A 21 13.12 59.07 26.45
C VAL A 21 14.11 58.10 25.79
N LEU A 22 15.39 58.11 26.17
CA LEU A 22 16.38 57.14 25.63
C LEU A 22 16.16 55.70 26.16
N MET A 23 15.66 55.56 27.39
CA MET A 23 15.34 54.22 27.93
C MET A 23 14.06 53.61 27.34
N THR A 24 13.10 54.41 26.91
CA THR A 24 11.90 53.91 26.24
C THR A 24 12.17 53.55 24.76
N ALA A 25 13.19 54.12 24.13
CA ALA A 25 13.60 53.75 22.76
C ALA A 25 14.44 52.49 22.66
N LEU A 26 15.02 52.03 23.78
CA LEU A 26 15.82 50.77 23.83
C LEU A 26 14.99 49.56 24.25
N GLY A 27 13.72 49.75 24.65
CA GLY A 27 12.85 48.67 25.13
C GLY A 27 11.91 48.05 24.08
N ALA A 28 11.90 48.55 22.86
CA ALA A 28 11.09 48.03 21.78
C ALA A 28 11.95 47.36 20.66
N GLN A 29 12.93 46.60 21.05
CA GLN A 29 13.33 45.48 20.18
C GLN A 29 12.17 44.48 20.34
N THR A 30 11.15 44.59 19.52
CA THR A 30 10.32 43.45 19.18
C THR A 30 11.33 42.40 18.66
N ALA A 31 11.62 41.42 19.48
CA ALA A 31 12.24 40.21 18.97
C ALA A 31 11.32 39.77 17.84
N LEU A 32 11.69 40.03 16.60
CA LEU A 32 11.10 39.37 15.44
C LEU A 32 11.40 37.91 15.68
N ALA A 33 10.44 37.22 16.31
CA ALA A 33 10.54 35.80 16.49
C ALA A 33 10.78 35.22 15.08
N SER A 34 11.97 34.72 14.86
CA SER A 34 12.33 34.05 13.62
C SER A 34 11.33 32.88 13.48
N THR A 35 10.43 33.00 12.54
CA THR A 35 9.49 31.91 12.28
C THR A 35 10.26 30.81 11.57
N ASP A 36 10.48 29.70 12.27
CA ASP A 36 11.14 28.54 11.72
C ASP A 36 10.15 27.70 10.90
N TYR A 37 10.61 27.23 9.74
CA TYR A 37 9.80 26.45 8.82
C TYR A 37 10.16 24.98 8.85
N VAL A 38 9.14 24.12 8.93
CA VAL A 38 9.28 22.69 8.62
C VAL A 38 9.51 22.58 7.12
N LYS A 39 10.71 22.20 6.72
CA LYS A 39 11.14 22.14 5.30
C LYS A 39 10.93 20.79 4.67
N SER A 40 10.99 19.72 5.46
CA SER A 40 10.82 18.34 5.03
C SER A 40 10.03 17.54 6.05
N ILE A 41 9.34 16.51 5.56
CA ILE A 41 8.50 15.60 6.34
C ILE A 41 8.94 14.18 6.02
N SER A 42 8.93 13.32 7.04
CA SER A 42 9.14 11.89 6.88
C SER A 42 7.96 11.17 7.52
N ILE A 43 7.35 10.23 6.78
CA ILE A 43 6.23 9.40 7.21
C ILE A 43 6.62 7.94 6.98
N THR A 44 6.31 7.09 7.91
CA THR A 44 6.42 5.64 7.76
C THR A 44 5.02 5.05 7.90
N LEU A 45 4.61 4.28 6.91
CA LEU A 45 3.41 3.46 6.93
C LEU A 45 3.83 2.04 7.28
N ASP A 46 3.18 1.48 8.29
CA ASP A 46 3.31 0.08 8.69
C ASP A 46 1.92 -0.57 8.59
N VAL A 47 1.34 -0.40 7.40
CA VAL A 47 -0.01 -0.82 7.05
C VAL A 47 0.11 -1.90 6.00
N ALA A 48 -0.42 -3.08 6.29
CA ALA A 48 -0.49 -4.20 5.37
C ALA A 48 -1.97 -4.60 5.20
N PRO A 49 -2.72 -3.99 4.26
CA PRO A 49 -4.08 -4.43 3.97
C PRO A 49 -4.07 -5.91 3.53
N VAL A 50 -4.94 -6.71 4.12
CA VAL A 50 -5.06 -8.14 3.82
C VAL A 50 -6.20 -8.33 2.84
N PRO A 51 -5.97 -8.91 1.65
CA PRO A 51 -7.03 -9.18 0.69
C PRO A 51 -8.16 -10.02 1.30
N GLY A 52 -9.42 -9.63 1.06
CA GLY A 52 -10.59 -10.28 1.64
C GLY A 52 -10.97 -9.80 3.04
N GLU A 53 -10.20 -8.88 3.63
CA GLU A 53 -10.50 -8.32 4.96
C GLU A 53 -10.81 -6.82 4.89
N ASP A 54 -11.49 -6.33 5.92
CA ASP A 54 -11.68 -4.88 6.12
C ASP A 54 -10.32 -4.18 6.27
N LEU A 55 -10.25 -2.92 5.83
CA LEU A 55 -9.06 -2.12 6.08
C LEU A 55 -8.86 -1.93 7.59
N PRO A 56 -7.61 -2.10 8.11
CA PRO A 56 -7.33 -1.95 9.54
C PRO A 56 -7.56 -0.51 10.01
N ASP A 57 -7.78 -0.35 11.32
CA ASP A 57 -7.77 0.97 11.94
C ASP A 57 -6.39 1.63 11.76
N LEU A 58 -6.37 2.96 11.65
CA LEU A 58 -5.13 3.73 11.49
C LEU A 58 -4.76 4.43 12.79
N ASP A 59 -4.04 3.71 13.64
CA ASP A 59 -3.38 4.31 14.79
C ASP A 59 -2.11 5.06 14.37
N TYR A 60 -1.81 6.18 15.02
CA TYR A 60 -0.66 7.01 14.65
C TYR A 60 0.16 7.44 15.86
N GLY A 61 1.43 7.77 15.62
CA GLY A 61 2.34 8.18 16.66
C GLY A 61 3.76 8.46 16.16
N TYR A 62 4.74 8.28 17.06
CA TYR A 62 6.14 8.46 16.75
C TYR A 62 6.84 7.13 16.44
N MET A 63 7.96 7.20 15.72
CA MET A 63 8.81 6.03 15.50
C MET A 63 9.31 5.48 16.84
N GLY A 64 9.07 4.17 17.05
CA GLY A 64 9.36 3.50 18.31
C GLY A 64 8.13 3.20 19.15
N ASP A 65 6.99 3.86 18.89
CA ASP A 65 5.73 3.50 19.53
C ASP A 65 5.22 2.18 18.94
N PRO A 66 4.90 1.17 19.77
CA PRO A 66 4.38 -0.10 19.28
C PRO A 66 2.93 0.04 18.79
N GLY A 67 2.55 -0.76 17.78
CA GLY A 67 1.17 -0.86 17.31
C GLY A 67 0.65 0.44 16.68
N ARG A 68 1.50 1.15 15.93
CA ARG A 68 1.11 2.35 15.19
C ARG A 68 1.34 2.13 13.70
N GLU A 69 0.27 2.25 12.92
CA GLU A 69 0.26 2.07 11.46
C GLU A 69 0.86 3.27 10.75
N VAL A 70 0.69 4.47 11.30
CA VAL A 70 1.22 5.72 10.72
C VAL A 70 2.17 6.39 11.70
N ARG A 71 3.44 6.52 11.32
CA ARG A 71 4.48 7.05 12.21
C ARG A 71 5.29 8.16 11.58
N ILE A 72 5.73 9.10 12.42
CA ILE A 72 6.73 10.11 12.09
C ILE A 72 7.93 9.99 13.02
N PRO A 73 9.13 10.46 12.64
CA PRO A 73 10.25 10.60 13.58
C PRO A 73 9.86 11.48 14.76
N SER A 74 10.30 11.12 15.97
CA SER A 74 10.17 12.00 17.13
C SER A 74 10.88 13.33 16.86
N ASN A 75 10.16 14.43 17.00
CA ASN A 75 10.69 15.77 16.75
C ASN A 75 9.85 16.83 17.52
N GLU A 76 10.41 18.04 17.65
CA GLU A 76 9.78 19.16 18.34
C GLU A 76 9.07 20.15 17.38
N ARG A 77 8.93 19.81 16.10
CA ARG A 77 8.48 20.72 15.05
C ARG A 77 7.03 20.49 14.62
N TYR A 78 6.58 19.25 14.61
CA TYR A 78 5.22 18.87 14.19
C TYR A 78 4.84 17.49 14.74
N GLU A 79 3.54 17.25 14.82
CA GLU A 79 2.93 15.97 15.21
C GLU A 79 1.83 15.55 14.25
N ILE A 80 1.39 14.28 14.35
CA ILE A 80 0.20 13.79 13.66
C ILE A 80 -1.01 14.07 14.56
N VAL A 81 -2.06 14.68 14.01
CA VAL A 81 -3.33 14.93 14.72
C VAL A 81 -4.47 14.07 14.20
N SER A 82 -4.37 13.55 12.97
CA SER A 82 -5.26 12.51 12.46
C SER A 82 -4.62 11.71 11.33
N ALA A 83 -5.03 10.45 11.21
CA ALA A 83 -4.78 9.59 10.06
C ALA A 83 -6.10 8.89 9.71
N GLU A 84 -6.53 8.97 8.46
CA GLU A 84 -7.81 8.45 8.01
C GLU A 84 -7.68 7.86 6.62
N TRP A 85 -8.42 6.79 6.33
CA TRP A 85 -8.53 6.28 4.97
C TRP A 85 -9.16 7.32 4.04
N GLY A 86 -8.64 7.44 2.84
CA GLY A 86 -9.10 8.43 1.87
C GLY A 86 -10.52 8.18 1.35
N SER A 87 -10.97 6.93 1.41
CA SER A 87 -12.29 6.47 1.02
C SER A 87 -12.74 5.36 1.96
N LYS A 88 -14.06 5.20 2.16
CA LYS A 88 -14.59 4.02 2.79
C LYS A 88 -14.44 2.85 1.82
N ILE A 89 -13.80 1.79 2.27
CA ILE A 89 -13.59 0.55 1.53
C ILE A 89 -13.97 -0.56 2.49
N ASP A 90 -14.91 -1.39 2.07
CA ASP A 90 -15.46 -2.45 2.90
C ASP A 90 -14.54 -3.68 2.92
N GLU A 91 -13.70 -3.87 1.89
CA GLU A 91 -12.82 -5.03 1.77
C GLU A 91 -11.59 -4.71 0.93
N ALA A 92 -10.41 -5.12 1.39
CA ALA A 92 -9.17 -4.98 0.64
C ALA A 92 -9.10 -6.00 -0.50
N LYS A 93 -8.63 -5.58 -1.68
CA LYS A 93 -8.45 -6.45 -2.85
C LYS A 93 -6.97 -6.77 -3.06
N LEU A 94 -6.67 -7.95 -3.55
CA LEU A 94 -5.33 -8.34 -3.95
C LEU A 94 -4.75 -7.33 -4.96
N GLY A 95 -3.52 -6.85 -4.73
CA GLY A 95 -2.92 -5.78 -5.53
C GLY A 95 -3.53 -4.39 -5.33
N GLY A 96 -4.57 -4.27 -4.51
CA GLY A 96 -5.22 -3.00 -4.20
C GLY A 96 -4.28 -2.04 -3.47
N THR A 97 -4.34 -0.75 -3.82
CA THR A 97 -3.58 0.32 -3.17
C THR A 97 -4.54 1.35 -2.62
N TYR A 98 -4.32 1.82 -1.40
CA TYR A 98 -5.28 2.62 -0.64
C TYR A 98 -4.68 3.95 -0.22
N THR A 99 -5.46 5.02 -0.32
CA THR A 99 -5.00 6.34 0.10
C THR A 99 -5.26 6.56 1.58
N ILE A 100 -4.27 7.19 2.26
CA ILE A 100 -4.36 7.64 3.64
C ILE A 100 -4.21 9.17 3.65
N LYS A 101 -5.09 9.86 4.36
CA LYS A 101 -5.04 11.29 4.63
C LYS A 101 -4.51 11.52 6.02
N ILE A 102 -3.34 12.14 6.12
CA ILE A 102 -2.64 12.40 7.36
C ILE A 102 -2.64 13.91 7.61
N THR A 103 -3.21 14.35 8.70
CA THR A 103 -3.14 15.75 9.12
C THR A 103 -2.00 15.92 10.12
N LEU A 104 -1.07 16.79 9.77
CA LEU A 104 0.03 17.22 10.64
C LEU A 104 -0.27 18.61 11.19
N GLU A 105 0.14 18.85 12.44
CA GLU A 105 0.08 20.17 13.08
C GLU A 105 1.47 20.56 13.59
N THR A 106 1.81 21.85 13.43
CA THR A 106 3.11 22.34 13.92
C THR A 106 3.09 22.52 15.44
N LEU A 107 4.21 22.20 16.05
CA LEU A 107 4.48 22.46 17.47
C LEU A 107 5.26 23.77 17.62
N ASN A 108 5.15 24.38 18.80
CA ASN A 108 5.85 25.60 19.14
C ASN A 108 5.59 26.72 18.10
N ASP A 109 6.59 27.49 17.74
CA ASP A 109 6.51 28.60 16.77
C ASP A 109 6.81 28.19 15.32
N TYR A 110 6.88 26.87 15.05
CA TYR A 110 7.12 26.36 13.68
C TYR A 110 5.92 26.60 12.78
N ARG A 111 6.20 26.68 11.49
CA ARG A 111 5.19 26.78 10.43
C ARG A 111 5.52 25.84 9.28
N PHE A 112 4.51 25.32 8.62
CA PHE A 112 4.73 24.60 7.38
C PHE A 112 5.14 25.52 6.25
N SER A 113 6.08 25.08 5.42
CA SER A 113 6.48 25.78 4.19
C SER A 113 5.28 25.95 3.24
N SER A 114 5.37 26.89 2.31
CA SER A 114 4.26 27.19 1.38
C SER A 114 3.91 26.04 0.45
N SER A 115 4.88 25.15 0.15
CA SER A 115 4.69 24.02 -0.75
C SER A 115 5.55 22.82 -0.34
N TYR A 116 5.00 21.64 -0.60
CA TYR A 116 5.66 20.35 -0.46
C TYR A 116 5.53 19.54 -1.76
N SER A 117 6.62 18.95 -2.17
CA SER A 117 6.71 18.05 -3.32
C SER A 117 7.28 16.70 -2.85
N SER A 118 7.33 15.71 -3.72
CA SER A 118 7.95 14.41 -3.45
C SER A 118 9.42 14.50 -2.98
N SER A 119 10.14 15.58 -3.35
CA SER A 119 11.51 15.81 -2.86
C SER A 119 11.58 16.31 -1.41
N LYS A 120 10.46 16.76 -0.83
CA LYS A 120 10.37 17.27 0.55
C LYS A 120 9.57 16.37 1.49
N VAL A 121 8.87 15.38 0.95
CA VAL A 121 8.10 14.40 1.72
C VAL A 121 8.61 13.01 1.40
N THR A 122 9.23 12.38 2.38
CA THR A 122 9.68 10.99 2.28
C THR A 122 8.60 10.10 2.89
N VAL A 123 8.14 9.12 2.13
CA VAL A 123 7.20 8.08 2.59
C VAL A 123 7.93 6.74 2.52
N ARG A 124 7.80 5.91 3.56
CA ARG A 124 8.24 4.52 3.59
C ARG A 124 7.02 3.63 3.77
N GLY A 125 6.94 2.52 3.06
CA GLY A 125 5.78 1.62 3.05
C GLY A 125 4.63 2.16 2.21
N GLY A 126 4.94 2.98 1.17
CA GLY A 126 4.00 3.55 0.24
C GLY A 126 4.54 4.76 -0.49
N ASP A 127 3.65 5.45 -1.22
CA ASP A 127 3.97 6.56 -2.11
C ASP A 127 3.37 7.88 -1.65
N PHE A 128 4.10 8.98 -1.87
CA PHE A 128 3.59 10.33 -1.71
C PHE A 128 2.65 10.69 -2.87
N VAL A 129 1.45 11.15 -2.55
CA VAL A 129 0.46 11.62 -3.54
C VAL A 129 0.39 13.13 -3.59
N SER A 130 0.15 13.78 -2.45
CA SER A 130 0.04 15.24 -2.38
C SER A 130 0.21 15.77 -0.97
N ALA A 131 0.49 17.07 -0.85
CA ALA A 131 0.42 17.77 0.41
C ALA A 131 -0.21 19.15 0.22
N LYS A 132 -1.21 19.46 1.03
CA LYS A 132 -1.96 20.71 1.00
C LYS A 132 -1.94 21.40 2.35
N ARG A 133 -1.38 22.61 2.40
CA ARG A 133 -1.36 23.43 3.61
C ARG A 133 -2.77 23.93 3.96
N GLN A 134 -3.16 23.76 5.21
CA GLN A 134 -4.40 24.24 5.79
C GLN A 134 -4.09 25.36 6.81
N GLY A 135 -3.81 26.56 6.29
CA GLY A 135 -3.26 27.65 7.13
C GLY A 135 -1.75 27.50 7.34
N SER A 136 -1.17 28.18 8.33
CA SER A 136 0.27 28.13 8.61
C SER A 136 0.69 26.97 9.50
N GLY A 137 -0.21 26.47 10.34
CA GLY A 137 0.06 25.46 11.36
C GLY A 137 -0.42 24.04 10.99
N LYS A 138 -1.18 23.85 9.90
CA LYS A 138 -1.69 22.53 9.52
C LYS A 138 -1.33 22.16 8.08
N LEU A 139 -1.01 20.89 7.89
CA LEU A 139 -0.70 20.29 6.59
C LEU A 139 -1.44 18.97 6.44
N LEU A 140 -2.26 18.86 5.40
CA LEU A 140 -2.85 17.59 4.97
C LEU A 140 -1.90 16.94 3.99
N VAL A 141 -1.36 15.78 4.33
CA VAL A 141 -0.56 14.93 3.47
C VAL A 141 -1.41 13.74 3.02
N THR A 142 -1.44 13.49 1.73
CA THR A 142 -2.08 12.29 1.16
C THR A 142 -0.98 11.36 0.69
N VAL A 143 -1.05 10.13 1.14
CA VAL A 143 -0.14 9.05 0.77
C VAL A 143 -0.94 7.87 0.24
N LYS A 144 -0.29 6.93 -0.43
CA LYS A 144 -0.88 5.70 -0.93
C LYS A 144 -0.07 4.52 -0.42
N THR A 145 -0.74 3.45 0.04
CA THR A 145 -0.07 2.23 0.53
C THR A 145 0.64 1.50 -0.61
N ASP A 146 1.58 0.64 -0.28
CA ASP A 146 2.02 -0.41 -1.17
C ASP A 146 0.82 -1.31 -1.53
N PRO A 147 0.88 -2.09 -2.64
CA PRO A 147 -0.17 -3.04 -3.00
C PRO A 147 -0.42 -4.07 -1.89
N ALA A 148 -1.69 -4.41 -1.64
CA ALA A 148 -2.04 -5.49 -0.74
C ALA A 148 -1.51 -6.82 -1.28
N GLU A 149 -0.67 -7.50 -0.50
CA GLU A 149 -0.06 -8.77 -0.88
C GLU A 149 -0.87 -9.96 -0.39
N GLY A 150 -0.94 -11.03 -1.20
CA GLY A 150 -1.66 -12.25 -0.84
C GLY A 150 -1.45 -13.38 -1.83
N SER A 151 -2.24 -14.45 -1.69
CA SER A 151 -2.34 -15.52 -2.67
C SER A 151 -3.46 -15.23 -3.66
N LEU A 152 -3.30 -15.68 -4.90
CA LEU A 152 -4.40 -15.77 -5.85
C LEU A 152 -5.48 -16.72 -5.31
N ASP A 153 -6.72 -16.50 -5.72
CA ASP A 153 -7.81 -17.40 -5.41
C ASP A 153 -7.55 -18.77 -6.04
N GLU A 154 -8.07 -19.83 -5.40
CA GLU A 154 -8.06 -21.17 -5.98
C GLU A 154 -8.99 -21.22 -7.18
N PRO A 155 -8.63 -21.93 -8.27
CA PRO A 155 -9.58 -22.18 -9.35
C PRO A 155 -10.79 -22.95 -8.84
N GLU A 156 -12.00 -22.42 -9.12
CA GLU A 156 -13.25 -23.09 -8.83
C GLU A 156 -13.72 -23.94 -10.03
N GLU A 157 -14.81 -24.71 -9.86
CA GLU A 157 -15.43 -25.53 -10.89
C GLU A 157 -14.40 -26.38 -11.69
N VAL A 158 -13.54 -27.09 -10.97
CA VAL A 158 -12.48 -27.95 -11.55
C VAL A 158 -13.05 -29.30 -11.96
N TYR A 159 -13.23 -29.54 -13.24
CA TYR A 159 -13.93 -30.74 -13.74
C TYR A 159 -13.43 -31.20 -15.12
N TRP A 160 -13.75 -32.45 -15.51
CA TRP A 160 -13.62 -32.94 -16.88
C TRP A 160 -14.83 -32.49 -17.71
N SER A 161 -14.61 -31.83 -18.87
CA SER A 161 -15.68 -31.31 -19.73
C SER A 161 -16.63 -32.41 -20.22
N SER A 162 -16.16 -33.66 -20.30
CA SER A 162 -17.00 -34.82 -20.58
C SER A 162 -16.36 -36.09 -20.05
N GLY A 163 -17.17 -36.91 -19.35
CA GLY A 163 -16.83 -38.29 -19.00
C GLY A 163 -17.18 -39.32 -20.11
N LYS A 164 -17.64 -38.88 -21.27
CA LYS A 164 -18.05 -39.77 -22.38
C LYS A 164 -17.02 -39.71 -23.51
N TYR A 165 -16.38 -40.82 -23.82
CA TYR A 165 -15.42 -40.95 -24.91
C TYR A 165 -15.94 -40.51 -26.29
N THR A 166 -17.21 -40.71 -26.56
CA THR A 166 -17.86 -40.27 -27.83
C THR A 166 -17.99 -38.75 -27.95
N SER A 167 -17.67 -38.02 -26.92
CA SER A 167 -17.67 -36.54 -26.92
C SER A 167 -16.35 -36.00 -27.43
N SER A 168 -16.41 -34.97 -28.28
CA SER A 168 -15.21 -34.21 -28.71
C SER A 168 -14.52 -33.47 -27.57
N LYS A 169 -15.11 -33.47 -26.36
CA LYS A 169 -14.57 -32.89 -25.14
C LYS A 169 -14.02 -33.93 -24.15
N PHE A 170 -13.96 -35.20 -24.52
CA PHE A 170 -13.35 -36.24 -23.69
C PHE A 170 -11.87 -35.94 -23.42
N GLY A 171 -11.47 -36.00 -22.17
CA GLY A 171 -10.11 -35.69 -21.73
C GLY A 171 -9.77 -34.18 -21.68
N TYR A 172 -10.75 -33.29 -21.86
CA TYR A 172 -10.56 -31.86 -21.61
C TYR A 172 -10.77 -31.54 -20.14
N ALA A 173 -9.77 -30.90 -19.54
CA ALA A 173 -9.82 -30.29 -18.21
C ALA A 173 -10.33 -28.86 -18.34
N ASP A 174 -11.31 -28.48 -17.52
CA ASP A 174 -11.85 -27.11 -17.44
C ASP A 174 -11.87 -26.67 -15.97
N TRP A 175 -11.80 -25.35 -15.77
CA TRP A 175 -11.92 -24.70 -14.46
C TRP A 175 -12.38 -23.25 -14.63
N GLU A 176 -12.91 -22.63 -13.56
CA GLU A 176 -13.30 -21.23 -13.59
C GLU A 176 -12.04 -20.34 -13.64
N LYS A 177 -12.15 -19.26 -14.42
CA LYS A 177 -11.05 -18.32 -14.62
C LYS A 177 -10.83 -17.46 -13.37
N VAL A 178 -9.61 -17.47 -12.83
CA VAL A 178 -9.14 -16.55 -11.81
C VAL A 178 -8.58 -15.29 -12.47
N GLU A 179 -8.92 -14.11 -11.92
CA GLU A 179 -8.42 -12.82 -12.40
C GLU A 179 -6.88 -12.73 -12.20
N ASP A 180 -6.19 -12.09 -13.11
CA ASP A 180 -4.73 -11.90 -13.07
C ASP A 180 -3.90 -13.19 -12.98
N ALA A 181 -4.47 -14.34 -13.35
CA ALA A 181 -3.81 -15.64 -13.26
C ALA A 181 -3.49 -16.27 -14.61
N ALA A 182 -2.35 -16.94 -14.67
CA ALA A 182 -2.06 -18.11 -15.49
C ALA A 182 -2.17 -19.37 -14.61
N TYR A 183 -1.94 -20.56 -15.17
CA TYR A 183 -2.17 -21.81 -14.46
C TYR A 183 -1.01 -22.79 -14.59
N ASP A 184 -0.69 -23.48 -13.49
CA ASP A 184 0.04 -24.74 -13.52
C ASP A 184 -1.00 -25.87 -13.50
N VAL A 185 -0.96 -26.80 -14.47
CA VAL A 185 -1.92 -27.92 -14.59
C VAL A 185 -1.19 -29.23 -14.82
N TYR A 186 -1.44 -30.22 -13.98
CA TYR A 186 -0.74 -31.50 -14.01
C TYR A 186 -1.71 -32.65 -14.12
N LEU A 187 -1.48 -33.53 -15.11
CA LEU A 187 -2.24 -34.78 -15.30
C LEU A 187 -1.56 -35.92 -14.53
N TYR A 188 -2.37 -36.71 -13.86
CA TYR A 188 -1.96 -37.90 -13.14
C TYR A 188 -2.75 -39.12 -13.64
N ARG A 189 -2.10 -40.32 -13.60
CA ARG A 189 -2.76 -41.62 -13.67
C ARG A 189 -2.47 -42.34 -12.35
N GLY A 190 -3.46 -42.50 -11.51
CA GLY A 190 -3.25 -42.88 -10.11
C GLY A 190 -2.28 -41.90 -9.45
N SER A 191 -1.17 -42.40 -8.90
CA SER A 191 -0.14 -41.56 -8.28
C SER A 191 0.96 -41.06 -9.24
N LYS A 192 0.95 -41.53 -10.51
CA LYS A 192 2.02 -41.22 -11.49
C LYS A 192 1.67 -39.95 -12.25
N THR A 193 2.54 -38.96 -12.25
CA THR A 193 2.43 -37.78 -13.13
C THR A 193 2.62 -38.22 -14.60
N VAL A 194 1.68 -37.82 -15.45
CA VAL A 194 1.68 -38.10 -16.89
C VAL A 194 2.16 -36.90 -17.69
N LYS A 195 1.58 -35.71 -17.43
CA LYS A 195 1.94 -34.44 -18.09
C LYS A 195 1.95 -33.32 -17.09
N LYS A 196 2.85 -32.36 -17.28
CA LYS A 196 2.87 -31.06 -16.60
C LYS A 196 2.78 -29.94 -17.62
N VAL A 197 1.89 -29.04 -17.40
CA VAL A 197 1.75 -27.80 -18.16
C VAL A 197 1.90 -26.66 -17.18
N THR A 198 2.71 -25.67 -17.51
CA THR A 198 2.95 -24.52 -16.66
C THR A 198 2.75 -23.24 -17.47
N ASP A 199 2.39 -22.16 -16.80
CA ASP A 199 2.17 -20.85 -17.42
C ASP A 199 1.09 -20.89 -18.51
N LEU A 200 0.02 -21.63 -18.27
CA LEU A 200 -1.11 -21.77 -19.18
C LEU A 200 -2.09 -20.63 -18.97
N HIS A 201 -2.33 -19.79 -19.97
CA HIS A 201 -3.28 -18.68 -19.85
C HIS A 201 -4.77 -19.04 -20.05
N PRO A 202 -5.15 -19.98 -20.95
CA PRO A 202 -6.53 -20.50 -21.00
C PRO A 202 -6.94 -21.21 -19.73
N SER A 203 -8.24 -21.16 -19.38
CA SER A 203 -8.82 -21.92 -18.26
C SER A 203 -9.30 -23.31 -18.66
N SER A 204 -8.66 -23.91 -19.66
CA SER A 204 -8.89 -25.29 -20.11
C SER A 204 -7.65 -25.87 -20.78
N TYR A 205 -7.55 -27.21 -20.76
CA TYR A 205 -6.48 -27.92 -21.47
C TYR A 205 -6.94 -29.28 -21.94
N ASN A 206 -6.53 -29.67 -23.18
CA ASN A 206 -6.81 -30.99 -23.71
C ASN A 206 -5.73 -32.00 -23.28
N PHE A 207 -6.06 -32.87 -22.34
CA PHE A 207 -5.18 -33.93 -21.89
C PHE A 207 -5.34 -35.24 -22.64
N TYR A 208 -6.37 -35.40 -23.49
CA TYR A 208 -6.63 -36.67 -24.20
C TYR A 208 -5.40 -37.23 -24.95
N PRO A 209 -4.58 -36.44 -25.67
CA PRO A 209 -3.38 -36.95 -26.35
C PRO A 209 -2.39 -37.65 -25.40
N TYR A 210 -2.41 -37.36 -24.11
CA TYR A 210 -1.51 -37.93 -23.11
C TYR A 210 -2.11 -39.11 -22.36
N MET A 211 -3.38 -39.49 -22.61
CA MET A 211 -4.08 -40.59 -21.99
C MET A 211 -3.84 -41.90 -22.79
N THR A 212 -2.61 -42.31 -22.91
CA THR A 212 -2.15 -43.44 -23.76
C THR A 212 -2.18 -44.80 -23.08
N SER A 213 -2.81 -44.93 -21.93
CA SER A 213 -2.93 -46.19 -21.18
C SER A 213 -4.23 -46.19 -20.40
N GLU A 214 -4.86 -47.35 -20.32
CA GLU A 214 -6.03 -47.59 -19.46
C GLU A 214 -5.75 -47.19 -18.00
N GLY A 215 -6.79 -46.67 -17.33
CA GLY A 215 -6.77 -46.38 -15.90
C GLY A 215 -7.48 -45.12 -15.50
N THR A 216 -7.41 -44.82 -14.21
CA THR A 216 -8.04 -43.65 -13.61
C THR A 216 -7.13 -42.43 -13.69
N TYR A 217 -7.62 -41.39 -14.29
CA TYR A 217 -6.94 -40.08 -14.43
C TYR A 217 -7.58 -39.01 -13.54
N THR A 218 -6.72 -38.18 -12.99
CA THR A 218 -7.10 -36.90 -12.33
C THR A 218 -6.20 -35.79 -12.84
N PHE A 219 -6.64 -34.58 -12.78
CA PHE A 219 -5.73 -33.44 -12.93
C PHE A 219 -5.76 -32.55 -11.71
N ARG A 220 -4.69 -31.79 -11.53
CA ARG A 220 -4.60 -30.73 -10.53
C ARG A 220 -4.31 -29.42 -11.22
N VAL A 221 -4.95 -28.38 -10.75
CA VAL A 221 -4.73 -27.02 -11.25
C VAL A 221 -4.51 -26.07 -10.07
N ARG A 222 -3.68 -25.07 -10.29
CA ARG A 222 -3.55 -23.91 -9.40
C ARG A 222 -3.35 -22.66 -10.21
N ALA A 223 -3.80 -21.53 -9.67
CA ALA A 223 -3.50 -20.21 -10.19
C ALA A 223 -2.05 -19.83 -9.87
N VAL A 224 -1.39 -19.20 -10.83
CA VAL A 224 -0.06 -18.59 -10.70
C VAL A 224 -0.13 -17.17 -11.25
N PRO A 225 0.70 -16.21 -10.77
CA PRO A 225 0.70 -14.85 -11.32
C PRO A 225 0.84 -14.84 -12.84
N ALA A 226 -0.02 -14.10 -13.54
CA ALA A 226 -0.05 -14.08 -15.01
C ALA A 226 1.19 -13.45 -15.63
N ASP A 227 1.88 -12.59 -14.89
CA ASP A 227 3.10 -11.91 -15.32
C ASP A 227 3.94 -11.36 -14.14
N ASP A 228 5.07 -10.73 -14.48
CA ASP A 228 5.99 -10.14 -13.50
C ASP A 228 5.37 -8.96 -12.70
N SER A 229 4.35 -8.30 -13.23
CA SER A 229 3.69 -7.20 -12.51
C SER A 229 2.78 -7.71 -11.40
N VAL A 230 2.07 -8.79 -11.68
CA VAL A 230 1.21 -9.49 -10.71
C VAL A 230 2.06 -10.21 -9.65
N SER A 231 3.19 -10.80 -10.04
CA SER A 231 4.08 -11.51 -9.12
C SER A 231 4.69 -10.63 -8.01
N LYS A 232 4.58 -9.30 -8.14
CA LYS A 232 5.05 -8.35 -7.11
C LYS A 232 4.17 -8.35 -5.86
N TYR A 233 2.89 -8.73 -5.98
CA TYR A 233 1.93 -8.70 -4.88
C TYR A 233 1.15 -10.01 -4.73
N ALA A 234 1.13 -10.88 -5.76
CA ALA A 234 0.38 -12.12 -5.75
C ALA A 234 1.29 -13.35 -5.69
N LYS A 235 0.92 -14.30 -4.86
CA LYS A 235 1.52 -15.63 -4.76
C LYS A 235 0.61 -16.66 -5.43
N LYS A 236 1.15 -17.83 -5.74
CA LYS A 236 0.37 -18.96 -6.26
C LYS A 236 -0.70 -19.38 -5.27
N SER A 237 -1.86 -19.80 -5.79
CA SER A 237 -2.89 -20.47 -5.00
C SER A 237 -2.47 -21.87 -4.55
N ASP A 238 -3.26 -22.49 -3.70
CA ASP A 238 -3.17 -23.92 -3.45
C ASP A 238 -3.64 -24.73 -4.67
N TRP A 239 -3.42 -26.03 -4.62
CA TRP A 239 -3.79 -26.96 -5.69
C TRP A 239 -5.21 -27.46 -5.50
N VAL A 240 -6.03 -27.37 -6.54
CA VAL A 240 -7.35 -28.02 -6.62
C VAL A 240 -7.25 -29.26 -7.49
N THR A 241 -7.91 -30.33 -7.09
CA THR A 241 -7.90 -31.63 -7.79
C THR A 241 -9.28 -31.89 -8.38
N SER A 242 -9.33 -32.35 -9.64
CA SER A 242 -10.56 -32.76 -10.31
C SER A 242 -11.14 -34.05 -9.75
N ASP A 243 -12.39 -34.35 -10.12
CA ASP A 243 -12.94 -35.70 -10.06
C ASP A 243 -12.11 -36.68 -10.92
N GLU A 244 -12.30 -37.98 -10.68
CA GLU A 244 -11.69 -39.05 -11.42
C GLU A 244 -12.34 -39.25 -12.80
N LEU A 245 -11.52 -39.48 -13.86
CA LEU A 245 -11.95 -39.93 -15.16
C LEU A 245 -11.32 -41.28 -15.43
N TYR A 246 -12.15 -42.35 -15.59
CA TYR A 246 -11.67 -43.64 -16.02
C TYR A 246 -11.62 -43.71 -17.55
N VAL A 247 -10.52 -44.22 -18.08
CA VAL A 247 -10.27 -44.42 -19.51
C VAL A 247 -10.07 -45.94 -19.74
N ASP A 248 -10.95 -46.56 -20.52
CA ASP A 248 -10.87 -47.97 -20.88
C ASP A 248 -9.82 -48.24 -21.97
N GLU A 249 -9.46 -49.50 -22.18
CA GLU A 249 -8.44 -49.90 -23.17
C GLU A 249 -8.81 -49.46 -24.61
N ASP A 250 -10.07 -49.46 -24.97
CA ASP A 250 -10.58 -48.99 -26.28
C ASP A 250 -10.76 -47.47 -26.38
N GLU A 251 -10.60 -46.74 -25.29
CA GLU A 251 -10.73 -45.28 -25.19
C GLU A 251 -9.38 -44.55 -25.13
N VAL A 252 -8.27 -45.32 -25.06
CA VAL A 252 -6.92 -44.69 -24.96
C VAL A 252 -6.56 -43.92 -26.23
N SER A 253 -5.81 -42.86 -26.04
CA SER A 253 -5.24 -42.07 -27.14
C SER A 253 -4.08 -42.82 -27.79
N ASP A 254 -3.94 -42.71 -29.13
CA ASP A 254 -2.76 -43.19 -29.89
C ASP A 254 -1.52 -42.28 -29.66
N GLY A 255 -1.64 -41.23 -28.87
CA GLY A 255 -0.60 -40.25 -28.58
C GLY A 255 -0.43 -39.17 -29.65
N SER A 256 -1.28 -39.16 -30.68
CA SER A 256 -1.24 -38.08 -31.66
C SER A 256 -1.67 -36.74 -31.05
N GLY A 257 -0.97 -35.66 -31.41
CA GLY A 257 -1.23 -34.31 -30.86
C GLY A 257 -0.57 -34.02 -29.50
N GLN A 258 0.42 -34.84 -29.10
CA GLN A 258 1.32 -34.45 -27.99
C GLN A 258 2.31 -33.39 -28.48
N ASP A 259 2.45 -32.29 -27.69
CA ASP A 259 3.44 -31.22 -27.90
C ASP A 259 4.74 -31.51 -27.15
#